data_199e0c012b9f496af91b91172af6d741
#
_entry.id   199e0c012b9f496af91b91172af6d741
#
_cell.length_a   1.000
_cell.length_b   1.000
_cell.length_c   1.000
_cell.angle_alpha   90.00
_cell.angle_beta   90.00
_cell.angle_gamma   90.00
#
_symmetry.space_group_name_H-M   'P 1'
#
loop_
_entity.id
_entity.type
_entity.pdbx_description
1 polymer ?
#
loop_
_entity_poly.entity_id
_entity_poly.type
_entity_poly.pdbx_seq_one_letter_code
_entity_poly.pdbx_strand_id
1 'polypeptide(L)'
;MSEHYLCLDLEMSGQIPGVHDVIQIGAVLLDDKFEQISTFESLIYPENEADFDPGSKRIHGISRFELEEAPSLEETIEDLEYWLQGEGGFPSRKAMCDIKICGQGINNDISFLKASYETVSLTWPFAYQYIDLQDIMLFYKTILEANGKEVPKGLGLNAIA
;
A
#
# COMPACT_ATOMS: atom_id res chain seq x y z
N MET A 1 -16.03 4.96 -17.01
CA MET A 1 -14.60 5.19 -16.76
C MET A 1 -13.96 3.83 -16.58
N SER A 2 -12.75 3.60 -17.11
CA SER A 2 -12.02 2.34 -16.87
C SER A 2 -11.70 2.22 -15.39
N GLU A 3 -11.84 1.02 -14.81
CA GLU A 3 -11.41 0.75 -13.45
C GLU A 3 -9.88 0.84 -13.37
N HIS A 4 -9.36 1.33 -12.25
CA HIS A 4 -7.93 1.32 -11.97
C HIS A 4 -7.68 0.66 -10.61
N TYR A 5 -6.53 0.02 -10.50
CA TYR A 5 -6.08 -0.62 -9.27
C TYR A 5 -4.74 -0.04 -8.86
N LEU A 6 -4.60 0.26 -7.58
CA LEU A 6 -3.34 0.67 -6.98
C LEU A 6 -2.82 -0.47 -6.12
N CYS A 7 -1.86 -1.21 -6.65
CA CYS A 7 -1.15 -2.22 -5.86
C CYS A 7 -0.18 -1.49 -4.94
N LEU A 8 -0.36 -1.66 -3.63
CA LEU A 8 0.32 -0.88 -2.60
C LEU A 8 1.06 -1.80 -1.64
N ASP A 9 2.24 -1.37 -1.21
CA ASP A 9 3.04 -1.97 -0.17
C ASP A 9 3.74 -0.86 0.62
N LEU A 10 3.64 -0.88 1.93
CA LEU A 10 4.21 0.13 2.82
C LEU A 10 5.22 -0.49 3.76
N GLU A 11 6.30 0.25 4.04
CA GLU A 11 7.15 -0.02 5.19
C GLU A 11 6.89 0.99 6.30
N MET A 12 6.85 0.52 7.54
CA MET A 12 6.48 1.32 8.69
C MET A 12 7.51 1.24 9.80
N SER A 13 7.64 2.32 10.57
CA SER A 13 8.52 2.38 11.74
C SER A 13 8.07 1.47 12.91
N GLY A 14 6.83 0.97 12.86
CA GLY A 14 6.25 0.08 13.87
C GLY A 14 4.89 -0.45 13.47
N GLN A 15 4.07 -0.89 14.44
CA GLN A 15 2.88 -1.70 14.16
C GLN A 15 1.54 -0.98 14.40
N ILE A 16 1.53 0.27 14.86
CA ILE A 16 0.31 0.96 15.29
C ILE A 16 0.07 2.19 14.41
N PRO A 17 -0.95 2.17 13.52
CA PRO A 17 -1.32 3.34 12.72
C PRO A 17 -1.61 4.57 13.58
N GLY A 18 -1.13 5.74 13.16
CA GLY A 18 -1.27 6.99 13.89
C GLY A 18 -0.32 7.18 15.10
N VAL A 19 0.48 6.16 15.45
CA VAL A 19 1.56 6.22 16.43
C VAL A 19 2.90 6.07 15.73
N HIS A 20 3.00 5.10 14.84
CA HIS A 20 4.19 4.85 14.03
C HIS A 20 4.00 5.40 12.63
N ASP A 21 5.11 5.79 12.02
CA ASP A 21 5.13 6.44 10.72
C ASP A 21 5.25 5.44 9.57
N VAL A 22 4.68 5.78 8.42
CA VAL A 22 5.05 5.19 7.13
C VAL A 22 6.40 5.77 6.75
N ILE A 23 7.35 4.91 6.40
CA ILE A 23 8.74 5.29 6.05
C ILE A 23 9.10 4.96 4.60
N GLN A 24 8.29 4.17 3.92
CA GLN A 24 8.40 3.93 2.48
C GLN A 24 7.02 3.62 1.90
N ILE A 25 6.76 4.12 0.71
CA ILE A 25 5.62 3.76 -0.12
C ILE A 25 6.16 3.13 -1.40
N GLY A 26 5.71 1.90 -1.71
CA GLY A 26 5.83 1.28 -3.02
C GLY A 26 4.44 1.13 -3.62
N ALA A 27 4.24 1.57 -4.87
CA ALA A 27 2.97 1.47 -5.54
C ALA A 27 3.10 1.16 -7.03
N VAL A 28 2.15 0.37 -7.54
CA VAL A 28 2.01 0.06 -8.96
C VAL A 28 0.59 0.39 -9.40
N LEU A 29 0.44 1.29 -10.37
CA LEU A 29 -0.85 1.60 -10.98
C LEU A 29 -1.14 0.59 -12.10
N LEU A 30 -2.31 -0.04 -12.04
CA LEU A 30 -2.78 -1.03 -13.01
C LEU A 30 -4.08 -0.55 -13.66
N ASP A 31 -4.29 -0.96 -14.91
CA ASP A 31 -5.55 -0.75 -15.64
C ASP A 31 -6.63 -1.79 -15.27
N ASP A 32 -7.75 -1.76 -15.97
CA ASP A 32 -8.89 -2.67 -15.81
C ASP A 32 -8.61 -4.13 -16.23
N LYS A 33 -7.45 -4.40 -16.84
CA LYS A 33 -6.95 -5.74 -17.19
C LYS A 33 -5.84 -6.22 -16.28
N PHE A 34 -5.51 -5.44 -15.25
CA PHE A 34 -4.36 -5.63 -14.37
C PHE A 34 -3.00 -5.50 -15.09
N GLU A 35 -2.96 -4.78 -16.22
CA GLU A 35 -1.70 -4.43 -16.87
C GLU A 35 -1.08 -3.21 -16.21
N GLN A 36 0.23 -3.24 -16.01
CA GLN A 36 0.96 -2.15 -15.35
C GLN A 36 0.98 -0.90 -16.24
N ILE A 37 0.52 0.22 -15.67
CA ILE A 37 0.61 1.55 -16.29
C ILE A 37 1.92 2.23 -15.86
N SER A 38 2.16 2.34 -14.56
CA SER A 38 3.31 3.05 -14.00
C SER A 38 3.63 2.57 -12.58
N THR A 39 4.78 2.97 -12.04
CA THR A 39 5.22 2.68 -10.67
C THR A 39 5.57 3.94 -9.92
N PHE A 40 5.39 3.93 -8.61
CA PHE A 40 5.81 4.97 -7.69
C PHE A 40 6.57 4.35 -6.52
N GLU A 41 7.64 4.98 -6.11
CA GLU A 41 8.39 4.59 -4.91
C GLU A 41 8.95 5.86 -4.25
N SER A 42 8.80 5.96 -2.93
CA SER A 42 9.39 7.04 -2.14
C SER A 42 9.72 6.56 -0.75
N LEU A 43 10.88 6.95 -0.24
CA LEU A 43 11.16 6.97 1.20
C LEU A 43 10.44 8.17 1.82
N ILE A 44 10.20 8.12 3.14
CA ILE A 44 9.54 9.19 3.89
C ILE A 44 10.32 9.44 5.17
N TYR A 45 10.60 10.72 5.45
CA TYR A 45 11.20 11.12 6.70
C TYR A 45 10.24 10.88 7.88
N PRO A 46 10.62 10.07 8.89
CA PRO A 46 9.76 9.82 10.04
C PRO A 46 9.75 11.01 11.00
N GLU A 47 8.58 11.53 11.31
CA GLU A 47 8.44 12.64 12.28
C GLU A 47 8.57 12.17 13.74
N ASN A 48 8.14 10.93 14.02
CA ASN A 48 8.21 10.31 15.35
C ASN A 48 9.49 9.49 15.52
N GLU A 49 10.60 10.17 15.70
CA GLU A 49 11.91 9.52 15.88
C GLU A 49 11.99 8.56 17.07
N ALA A 50 11.18 8.77 18.12
CA ALA A 50 11.23 7.98 19.34
C ALA A 50 10.65 6.56 19.18
N ASP A 51 9.77 6.35 18.19
CA ASP A 51 8.95 5.14 18.08
C ASP A 51 9.41 4.19 16.97
N PHE A 52 10.69 4.24 16.59
CA PHE A 52 11.27 3.33 15.61
C PHE A 52 11.46 1.94 16.23
N ASP A 53 10.52 1.02 15.98
CA ASP A 53 10.59 -0.34 16.52
C ASP A 53 11.79 -1.12 15.94
N PRO A 54 12.71 -1.62 16.78
CA PRO A 54 13.83 -2.45 16.32
C PRO A 54 13.39 -3.73 15.60
N GLY A 55 12.16 -4.19 15.83
CA GLY A 55 11.56 -5.32 15.12
C GLY A 55 11.28 -4.99 13.67
N SER A 56 10.65 -3.86 13.41
CA SER A 56 10.33 -3.36 12.07
C SER A 56 11.59 -3.15 11.23
N LYS A 57 12.61 -2.52 11.80
CA LYS A 57 13.93 -2.35 11.14
C LYS A 57 14.53 -3.66 10.63
N ARG A 58 14.34 -4.77 11.35
CA ARG A 58 14.85 -6.08 10.91
C ARG A 58 14.09 -6.65 9.72
N ILE A 59 12.86 -6.21 9.50
CA ILE A 59 11.99 -6.67 8.42
C ILE A 59 12.29 -5.88 7.15
N HIS A 60 12.17 -4.54 7.19
CA HIS A 60 12.35 -3.68 6.01
C HIS A 60 13.82 -3.36 5.70
N GLY A 61 14.72 -3.41 6.67
CA GLY A 61 16.17 -3.17 6.49
C GLY A 61 16.57 -1.70 6.30
N ILE A 62 15.62 -0.78 6.22
CA ILE A 62 15.85 0.65 5.98
C ILE A 62 16.50 1.26 7.24
N SER A 63 17.62 1.94 7.05
CA SER A 63 18.32 2.63 8.13
C SER A 63 17.80 4.06 8.30
N ARG A 64 17.95 4.62 9.52
CA ARG A 64 17.63 6.04 9.75
C ARG A 64 18.44 6.98 8.86
N PHE A 65 19.68 6.61 8.57
CA PHE A 65 20.56 7.42 7.71
C PHE A 65 19.97 7.56 6.29
N GLU A 66 19.33 6.50 5.76
CA GLU A 66 18.68 6.56 4.45
C GLU A 66 17.44 7.46 4.46
N LEU A 67 16.84 7.68 5.63
CA LEU A 67 15.65 8.52 5.78
C LEU A 67 15.97 9.99 6.09
N GLU A 68 17.23 10.34 6.42
CA GLU A 68 17.61 11.71 6.81
C GLU A 68 17.36 12.75 5.70
N GLU A 69 17.47 12.35 4.43
CA GLU A 69 17.25 13.22 3.27
C GLU A 69 15.93 12.89 2.53
N ALA A 70 15.10 12.01 3.08
CA ALA A 70 13.81 11.65 2.49
C ALA A 70 12.82 12.83 2.58
N PRO A 71 11.89 12.94 1.63
CA PRO A 71 10.83 13.93 1.71
C PRO A 71 9.94 13.73 2.93
N SER A 72 9.25 14.78 3.35
CA SER A 72 8.24 14.71 4.41
C SER A 72 7.04 13.86 3.96
N LEU A 73 6.21 13.46 4.93
CA LEU A 73 4.97 12.75 4.65
C LEU A 73 4.03 13.58 3.74
N GLU A 74 3.92 14.89 3.98
CA GLU A 74 3.07 15.78 3.20
C GLU A 74 3.53 15.85 1.74
N GLU A 75 4.83 16.11 1.50
CA GLU A 75 5.41 16.11 0.16
C GLU A 75 5.22 14.77 -0.56
N THR A 76 5.42 13.65 0.14
CA THR A 76 5.26 12.33 -0.48
C THR A 76 3.80 12.04 -0.86
N ILE A 77 2.83 12.44 -0.04
CA ILE A 77 1.41 12.27 -0.37
C ILE A 77 1.03 13.16 -1.56
N GLU A 78 1.52 14.40 -1.62
CA GLU A 78 1.31 15.28 -2.77
C GLU A 78 1.90 14.69 -4.05
N ASP A 79 3.11 14.15 -3.99
CA ASP A 79 3.79 13.52 -5.12
C ASP A 79 3.05 12.24 -5.57
N LEU A 80 2.58 11.42 -4.64
CA LEU A 80 1.76 10.24 -4.92
C LEU A 80 0.46 10.62 -5.67
N GLU A 81 -0.25 11.63 -5.18
CA GLU A 81 -1.49 12.10 -5.82
C GLU A 81 -1.21 12.74 -7.19
N TYR A 82 -0.12 13.51 -7.31
CA TYR A 82 0.30 14.09 -8.58
C TYR A 82 0.66 13.01 -9.61
N TRP A 83 1.43 12.00 -9.20
CA TRP A 83 1.76 10.86 -10.03
C TRP A 83 0.51 10.11 -10.49
N LEU A 84 -0.43 9.81 -9.60
CA LEU A 84 -1.69 9.14 -9.93
C LEU A 84 -2.51 9.96 -10.94
N GLN A 85 -2.61 11.27 -10.76
CA GLN A 85 -3.34 12.14 -11.70
C GLN A 85 -2.67 12.16 -13.07
N GLY A 86 -1.35 12.24 -13.13
CA GLY A 86 -0.58 12.26 -14.38
C GLY A 86 -0.66 10.93 -15.14
N GLU A 87 -0.22 9.87 -14.52
CA GLU A 87 -0.08 8.54 -15.15
C GLU A 87 -1.44 7.84 -15.34
N GLY A 88 -2.35 8.00 -14.38
CA GLY A 88 -3.70 7.44 -14.47
C GLY A 88 -4.69 8.29 -15.26
N GLY A 89 -4.28 9.50 -15.65
CA GLY A 89 -5.15 10.42 -16.41
C GLY A 89 -6.36 10.91 -15.61
N PHE A 90 -6.28 10.94 -14.27
CA PHE A 90 -7.38 11.42 -13.44
C PHE A 90 -7.45 12.97 -13.48
N PRO A 91 -8.57 13.56 -13.92
CA PRO A 91 -8.67 15.00 -14.12
C PRO A 91 -8.67 15.80 -12.81
N SER A 92 -8.82 15.15 -11.69
CA SER A 92 -8.83 15.77 -10.36
C SER A 92 -8.67 14.72 -9.26
N ARG A 93 -8.31 15.16 -8.07
CA ARG A 93 -8.27 14.33 -6.86
C ARG A 93 -9.60 13.58 -6.61
N LYS A 94 -10.74 14.23 -6.88
CA LYS A 94 -12.06 13.59 -6.73
C LYS A 94 -12.26 12.39 -7.66
N ALA A 95 -11.63 12.39 -8.83
CA ALA A 95 -11.73 11.26 -9.77
C ALA A 95 -10.98 10.01 -9.30
N MET A 96 -10.08 10.13 -8.32
CA MET A 96 -9.37 8.99 -7.73
C MET A 96 -10.26 8.12 -6.83
N CYS A 97 -11.50 8.55 -6.51
CA CYS A 97 -12.43 7.78 -5.68
C CYS A 97 -12.86 6.43 -6.29
N ASP A 98 -12.55 6.19 -7.56
CA ASP A 98 -12.81 4.92 -8.25
C ASP A 98 -11.58 3.99 -8.25
N ILE A 99 -10.38 4.46 -7.82
CA ILE A 99 -9.19 3.63 -7.70
C ILE A 99 -9.35 2.66 -6.54
N LYS A 100 -9.26 1.36 -6.82
CA LYS A 100 -9.30 0.31 -5.80
C LYS A 100 -7.88 -0.05 -5.37
N ILE A 101 -7.63 -0.01 -4.08
CA ILE A 101 -6.34 -0.46 -3.54
C ILE A 101 -6.31 -1.99 -3.55
N CYS A 102 -5.16 -2.57 -3.88
CA CYS A 102 -4.93 -4.01 -3.82
C CYS A 102 -3.54 -4.32 -3.24
N GLY A 103 -3.39 -5.51 -2.66
CA GLY A 103 -2.12 -5.97 -2.09
C GLY A 103 -2.29 -7.25 -1.27
N GLN A 104 -1.25 -7.65 -0.58
CA GLN A 104 -1.27 -8.83 0.28
C GLN A 104 -1.36 -8.42 1.76
N GLY A 105 -2.45 -8.76 2.44
CA GLY A 105 -2.70 -8.31 3.82
C GLY A 105 -2.92 -6.81 3.89
N ILE A 106 -3.46 -6.24 2.84
CA ILE A 106 -3.51 -4.80 2.52
C ILE A 106 -4.26 -3.96 3.57
N ASN A 107 -5.03 -4.58 4.45
CA ASN A 107 -5.75 -3.86 5.49
C ASN A 107 -4.84 -3.05 6.42
N ASN A 108 -3.66 -3.58 6.71
CA ASN A 108 -2.68 -2.90 7.54
C ASN A 108 -2.16 -1.64 6.83
N ASP A 109 -1.75 -1.77 5.57
CA ASP A 109 -1.24 -0.67 4.75
C ASP A 109 -2.31 0.42 4.56
N ILE A 110 -3.55 0.03 4.27
CA ILE A 110 -4.68 0.97 4.18
C ILE A 110 -4.88 1.73 5.50
N SER A 111 -4.73 1.07 6.64
CA SER A 111 -4.90 1.69 7.95
C SER A 111 -3.80 2.72 8.22
N PHE A 112 -2.55 2.39 7.90
CA PHE A 112 -1.42 3.32 8.00
C PHE A 112 -1.54 4.49 7.03
N LEU A 113 -1.88 4.22 5.76
CA LEU A 113 -2.05 5.28 4.77
C LEU A 113 -3.20 6.22 5.13
N LYS A 114 -4.32 5.71 5.66
CA LYS A 114 -5.42 6.56 6.16
C LYS A 114 -4.97 7.46 7.31
N ALA A 115 -4.25 6.91 8.28
CA ALA A 115 -3.68 7.70 9.37
C ALA A 115 -2.71 8.77 8.85
N SER A 116 -1.91 8.46 7.83
CA SER A 116 -1.03 9.41 7.15
C SER A 116 -1.81 10.56 6.50
N TYR A 117 -2.90 10.26 5.80
CA TYR A 117 -3.79 11.29 5.24
C TYR A 117 -4.43 12.18 6.31
N GLU A 118 -4.84 11.59 7.44
CA GLU A 118 -5.38 12.34 8.58
C GLU A 118 -4.33 13.27 9.20
N THR A 119 -3.08 12.80 9.35
CA THR A 119 -1.96 13.59 9.87
C THR A 119 -1.72 14.85 9.05
N VAL A 120 -1.75 14.76 7.71
CA VAL A 120 -1.59 15.92 6.82
C VAL A 120 -2.92 16.65 6.54
N SER A 121 -3.97 16.37 7.30
CA SER A 121 -5.30 17.01 7.18
C SER A 121 -5.94 16.86 5.79
N LEU A 122 -5.65 15.81 5.08
CA LEU A 122 -6.25 15.47 3.80
C LEU A 122 -7.34 14.39 3.96
N THR A 123 -8.38 14.47 3.14
CA THR A 123 -9.41 13.43 3.09
C THR A 123 -8.94 12.25 2.26
N TRP A 124 -9.40 11.04 2.59
CA TRP A 124 -9.14 9.82 1.83
C TRP A 124 -9.64 9.92 0.38
N PRO A 125 -8.79 9.73 -0.65
CA PRO A 125 -9.20 9.96 -2.04
C PRO A 125 -9.67 8.70 -2.77
N PHE A 126 -9.36 7.50 -2.26
CA PHE A 126 -9.53 6.23 -2.97
C PHE A 126 -10.90 5.59 -2.75
N ALA A 127 -11.18 4.54 -3.54
CA ALA A 127 -12.38 3.74 -3.40
C ALA A 127 -12.52 3.14 -1.99
N TYR A 128 -13.76 2.87 -1.62
CA TYR A 128 -14.07 2.15 -0.39
C TYR A 128 -13.68 0.66 -0.48
N GLN A 129 -13.86 0.06 -1.66
CA GLN A 129 -13.51 -1.33 -1.91
C GLN A 129 -12.02 -1.50 -2.14
N TYR A 130 -11.48 -2.60 -1.66
CA TYR A 130 -10.11 -3.02 -1.91
C TYR A 130 -10.05 -4.52 -2.25
N ILE A 131 -8.90 -4.98 -2.74
CA ILE A 131 -8.66 -6.38 -3.07
C ILE A 131 -7.49 -6.87 -2.21
N ASP A 132 -7.76 -7.83 -1.32
CA ASP A 132 -6.73 -8.49 -0.54
C ASP A 132 -6.40 -9.86 -1.15
N LEU A 133 -5.15 -10.03 -1.57
CA LEU A 133 -4.68 -11.29 -2.14
C LEU A 133 -4.75 -12.44 -1.12
N GLN A 134 -4.54 -12.18 0.17
CA GLN A 134 -4.67 -13.23 1.19
C GLN A 134 -6.11 -13.75 1.30
N ASP A 135 -7.09 -12.86 1.23
CA ASP A 135 -8.52 -13.25 1.28
C ASP A 135 -8.90 -14.07 0.04
N ILE A 136 -8.45 -13.65 -1.14
CA ILE A 136 -8.66 -14.41 -2.39
C ILE A 136 -8.03 -15.80 -2.27
N MET A 137 -6.80 -15.89 -1.78
CA MET A 137 -6.08 -17.15 -1.64
C MET A 137 -6.72 -18.07 -0.59
N LEU A 138 -7.21 -17.51 0.53
CA LEU A 138 -7.93 -18.27 1.54
C LEU A 138 -9.23 -18.86 0.96
N PHE A 139 -9.97 -18.05 0.22
CA PHE A 139 -11.19 -18.50 -0.46
C PHE A 139 -10.90 -19.58 -1.49
N TYR A 140 -9.87 -19.37 -2.34
CA TYR A 140 -9.44 -20.35 -3.35
C TYR A 140 -9.02 -21.69 -2.71
N LYS A 141 -8.22 -21.63 -1.65
CA LYS A 141 -7.84 -22.80 -0.86
C LYS A 141 -9.05 -23.58 -0.36
N THR A 142 -10.03 -22.89 0.21
CA THR A 142 -11.29 -23.51 0.69
C THR A 142 -12.04 -24.24 -0.43
N ILE A 143 -12.08 -23.64 -1.64
CA ILE A 143 -12.68 -24.28 -2.82
C ILE A 143 -11.91 -25.55 -3.21
N LEU A 144 -10.59 -25.53 -3.23
CA LEU A 144 -9.76 -26.70 -3.55
C LEU A 144 -10.02 -27.83 -2.56
N GLU A 145 -10.00 -27.54 -1.25
CA GLU A 145 -10.28 -28.49 -0.18
C GLU A 145 -11.67 -29.14 -0.34
N ALA A 146 -12.70 -28.33 -0.57
CA ALA A 146 -14.08 -28.81 -0.78
C ALA A 146 -14.23 -29.72 -2.01
N ASN A 147 -13.34 -29.59 -2.99
CA ASN A 147 -13.31 -30.42 -4.20
C ASN A 147 -12.29 -31.56 -4.15
N GLY A 148 -11.66 -31.83 -2.99
CA GLY A 148 -10.67 -32.88 -2.81
C GLY A 148 -9.40 -32.69 -3.62
N LYS A 149 -9.05 -31.44 -3.96
CA LYS A 149 -7.84 -31.09 -4.70
C LYS A 149 -6.70 -30.76 -3.75
N GLU A 150 -5.47 -30.90 -4.23
CA GLU A 150 -4.28 -30.48 -3.49
C GLU A 150 -4.29 -28.96 -3.27
N VAL A 151 -3.92 -28.54 -2.06
CA VAL A 151 -3.92 -27.14 -1.66
C VAL A 151 -2.51 -26.61 -1.41
N PRO A 152 -2.23 -25.33 -1.72
CA PRO A 152 -0.96 -24.69 -1.38
C PRO A 152 -0.70 -24.70 0.13
N LYS A 153 0.56 -24.92 0.53
CA LYS A 153 0.97 -25.00 1.94
C LYS A 153 0.97 -23.67 2.69
N GLY A 154 0.81 -22.54 1.98
CA GLY A 154 0.81 -21.19 2.55
C GLY A 154 -0.08 -20.22 1.76
N LEU A 155 -0.19 -19.01 2.29
CA LEU A 155 -0.92 -17.90 1.64
C LEU A 155 0.04 -16.78 1.17
N GLY A 156 1.35 -16.95 1.37
CA GLY A 156 2.35 -15.98 0.93
C GLY A 156 2.62 -16.05 -0.57
N LEU A 157 3.18 -14.99 -1.13
CA LEU A 157 3.52 -14.89 -2.56
C LEU A 157 4.37 -16.08 -3.05
N ASN A 158 5.33 -16.53 -2.25
CA ASN A 158 6.18 -17.70 -2.57
C ASN A 158 5.44 -19.04 -2.59
N ALA A 159 4.22 -19.11 -2.09
CA ALA A 159 3.38 -20.31 -2.12
C ALA A 159 2.44 -20.35 -3.33
N ILE A 160 2.35 -19.24 -4.06
CA ILE A 160 1.41 -19.00 -5.16
C ILE A 160 2.15 -19.01 -6.51
N ALA A 161 3.42 -18.65 -6.51
CA ALA A 161 4.29 -18.69 -7.67
C ALA A 161 4.79 -20.11 -7.95
#